data_877951e15d58d9cbc4049034c8021780
#
_entry.id   877951e15d58d9cbc4049034c8021780
#
_cell.length_a   1.000
_cell.length_b   1.000
_cell.length_c   1.000
_cell.angle_alpha   90.00
_cell.angle_beta   90.00
_cell.angle_gamma   90.00
#
_symmetry.space_group_name_H-M   'P 1'
#
loop_
_entity.id
_entity.type
_entity.pdbx_description
1 polymer ?
#
loop_
_entity_poly.entity_id
_entity_poly.type
_entity_poly.pdbx_seq_one_letter_code
_entity_poly.pdbx_strand_id
1 'polypeptide(L)'
;MKGSTFKRCGCRDSVTGRRLGRSCPQLRRPGGGWSRTHGHWHWQIEIPARVDGTRRPLRHGPYTTQADADTVLDRIRAALAVPDPTDPHSTIKTGDLIEAAVKAGTPVPNPDQVRRALHLDITPTELPTMEAYLTDWLAGRKNIKAGTLRSYEGHIRLYLIPHLGYLRIDRLRPGHIDAMYDAIAVRNTTIATLRASRDPAKRAQVKNQRIVGNRTLHVIHATLRKALNDAMRRHRYLDTNPALMIELPTARPPKPTIWTDQRIRTWRDTGKPPSPVMIWTPEHTGRFLDHTHDAGDRLYALYHLITFTGLRRGEACGLHWDDLDLDAATLTVRWQLVQHGWATAIDTPKTTDSEAAVALDTETVAVLRAHRARQHRERLAAGVAWTRTGLVFTTPTGERLHPADVTDHFHHLATQAGLPPIRLHDLRHGAATMGLAAGVQMKIISNRLRHSSPHFTAKFYGDVLPELSHAAAEATALVVPRRCGTKGA
;
A
#
# COMPACT_ATOMS: atom_id res chain seq x y z
N MET A 1 14.46 40.71 22.87
CA MET A 1 15.84 40.61 23.42
C MET A 1 16.80 41.32 22.51
N LYS A 2 17.68 42.17 23.06
CA LYS A 2 18.64 42.99 22.28
C LYS A 2 19.94 42.18 22.14
N GLY A 3 20.24 41.71 20.94
CA GLY A 3 21.55 41.17 20.57
C GLY A 3 22.32 42.22 19.73
N SER A 4 23.63 42.08 19.66
CA SER A 4 24.48 43.00 18.88
C SER A 4 25.64 42.26 18.22
N THR A 5 26.10 42.79 17.09
CA THR A 5 27.33 42.36 16.45
C THR A 5 28.47 43.32 16.76
N PHE A 6 29.67 42.83 16.83
CA PHE A 6 30.85 43.63 17.17
C PHE A 6 32.11 42.99 16.59
N LYS A 7 33.17 43.78 16.45
CA LYS A 7 34.50 43.28 16.08
C LYS A 7 35.39 43.00 17.31
N ARG A 8 36.21 41.95 17.17
CA ARG A 8 37.23 41.58 18.16
C ARG A 8 38.47 41.10 17.43
N CYS A 9 39.63 41.36 18.01
CA CYS A 9 40.93 40.90 17.51
C CYS A 9 41.72 40.11 18.57
N GLY A 10 42.82 39.49 18.15
CA GLY A 10 43.78 38.78 19.01
C GLY A 10 44.93 39.64 19.53
N CYS A 11 44.97 40.93 19.26
CA CYS A 11 46.07 41.81 19.70
C CYS A 11 46.21 41.82 21.20
N ARG A 12 47.45 41.97 21.65
CA ARG A 12 47.82 42.08 23.07
C ARG A 12 48.29 43.51 23.36
N ASP A 13 48.04 43.97 24.55
CA ASP A 13 48.54 45.21 25.07
C ASP A 13 50.05 45.06 25.27
N SER A 14 50.82 46.07 24.83
CA SER A 14 52.30 46.00 24.86
C SER A 14 52.89 46.10 26.26
N VAL A 15 52.13 46.62 27.23
CA VAL A 15 52.62 46.80 28.62
C VAL A 15 52.15 45.66 29.50
N THR A 16 50.87 45.32 29.41
CA THR A 16 50.27 44.34 30.36
C THR A 16 50.21 42.93 29.79
N GLY A 17 50.52 42.68 28.50
CA GLY A 17 50.42 41.38 27.81
C GLY A 17 49.00 40.86 27.64
N ARG A 18 47.98 41.52 28.16
CA ARG A 18 46.57 41.09 28.11
C ARG A 18 45.96 41.31 26.70
N ARG A 19 45.07 40.41 26.28
CA ARG A 19 44.36 40.52 25.00
C ARG A 19 43.48 41.77 25.01
N LEU A 20 43.67 42.67 24.04
CA LEU A 20 42.87 43.89 23.87
C LEU A 20 41.42 43.57 23.44
N GLY A 21 41.21 42.52 22.65
CA GLY A 21 39.89 42.07 22.23
C GLY A 21 39.05 43.17 21.57
N ARG A 22 38.02 43.66 22.25
CA ARG A 22 37.09 44.71 21.77
C ARG A 22 37.69 46.13 21.95
N SER A 23 38.64 46.30 22.83
CA SER A 23 39.25 47.59 23.18
C SER A 23 40.43 47.99 22.27
N CYS A 24 40.77 47.13 21.31
CA CYS A 24 41.89 47.44 20.39
C CYS A 24 41.59 48.67 19.54
N PRO A 25 42.46 49.70 19.58
CA PRO A 25 42.26 50.92 18.79
C PRO A 25 42.19 50.69 17.28
N GLN A 26 42.89 49.65 16.78
CA GLN A 26 42.93 49.32 15.35
C GLN A 26 41.61 48.79 14.81
N LEU A 27 40.65 48.41 15.67
CA LEU A 27 39.32 47.99 15.26
C LEU A 27 38.44 49.11 14.70
N ARG A 28 38.79 50.37 15.03
CA ARG A 28 38.07 51.56 14.59
C ARG A 28 38.90 52.39 13.62
N ARG A 29 38.24 53.04 12.67
CA ARG A 29 38.84 54.03 11.79
C ARG A 29 38.77 55.38 12.45
N PRO A 30 39.63 56.41 12.03
CA PRO A 30 39.59 57.75 12.54
C PRO A 30 38.21 58.42 12.47
N GLY A 31 37.33 58.02 11.57
CA GLY A 31 35.95 58.49 11.46
C GLY A 31 34.90 57.69 12.21
N GLY A 32 35.29 56.80 13.18
CA GLY A 32 34.38 56.07 14.06
C GLY A 32 33.85 54.73 13.49
N GLY A 33 34.01 54.47 12.19
CA GLY A 33 33.59 53.20 11.57
C GLY A 33 34.52 52.01 11.88
N TRP A 34 34.03 50.79 11.64
CA TRP A 34 34.86 49.60 11.84
C TRP A 34 35.96 49.45 10.77
N SER A 35 37.14 48.99 11.16
CA SER A 35 38.22 48.64 10.23
C SER A 35 37.78 47.52 9.28
N ARG A 36 38.12 47.59 7.98
CA ARG A 36 37.80 46.52 7.02
C ARG A 36 38.75 45.32 7.15
N THR A 37 39.99 45.54 7.52
CA THR A 37 41.06 44.52 7.49
C THR A 37 41.45 44.00 8.87
N HIS A 38 41.09 44.67 9.97
CA HIS A 38 41.50 44.30 11.31
C HIS A 38 40.37 43.69 12.13
N GLY A 39 40.60 42.49 12.70
CA GLY A 39 39.67 41.74 13.55
C GLY A 39 38.55 41.07 12.80
N HIS A 40 37.84 40.20 13.50
CA HIS A 40 36.72 39.43 12.99
C HIS A 40 35.42 39.83 13.65
N TRP A 41 34.29 39.56 12.96
CA TRP A 41 32.96 39.83 13.48
C TRP A 41 32.54 38.76 14.43
N HIS A 42 31.80 39.13 15.47
CA HIS A 42 31.20 38.29 16.46
C HIS A 42 29.78 38.80 16.74
N TRP A 43 28.90 37.93 17.16
CA TRP A 43 27.61 38.32 17.73
C TRP A 43 27.53 37.98 19.20
N GLN A 44 26.67 38.67 19.92
CA GLN A 44 26.27 38.37 21.29
C GLN A 44 24.78 38.61 21.45
N ILE A 45 24.14 37.75 22.24
CA ILE A 45 22.73 37.85 22.61
C ILE A 45 22.54 37.25 24.00
N GLU A 46 21.59 37.74 24.74
CA GLU A 46 21.13 37.11 25.97
C GLU A 46 19.89 36.28 25.65
N ILE A 47 19.95 34.99 25.92
CA ILE A 47 18.83 34.08 25.77
C ILE A 47 18.08 33.92 27.10
N PRO A 48 16.84 33.36 27.13
CA PRO A 48 16.06 33.18 28.35
C PRO A 48 16.87 32.53 29.47
N ALA A 49 16.73 33.08 30.68
CA ALA A 49 17.39 32.58 31.87
C ALA A 49 16.98 31.10 32.13
N ARG A 50 17.79 30.38 32.87
CA ARG A 50 17.46 29.03 33.33
C ARG A 50 16.37 29.08 34.41
N VAL A 51 15.83 27.87 34.74
CA VAL A 51 14.82 27.72 35.82
C VAL A 51 15.30 28.29 37.15
N ASP A 52 16.60 28.26 37.41
CA ASP A 52 17.25 28.81 38.62
C ASP A 52 17.53 30.31 38.55
N GLY A 53 17.07 30.99 37.51
CA GLY A 53 17.29 32.41 37.29
C GLY A 53 18.69 32.79 36.72
N THR A 54 19.55 31.83 36.45
CA THR A 54 20.89 32.04 35.90
C THR A 54 20.81 32.68 34.50
N ARG A 55 21.51 33.83 34.34
CA ARG A 55 21.60 34.53 33.07
C ARG A 55 22.45 33.78 32.06
N ARG A 56 22.02 33.82 30.78
CA ARG A 56 22.63 33.02 29.69
C ARG A 56 23.06 33.90 28.52
N PRO A 57 24.19 34.63 28.65
CA PRO A 57 24.78 35.36 27.55
C PRO A 57 25.47 34.39 26.58
N LEU A 58 25.04 34.37 25.32
CA LEU A 58 25.70 33.65 24.24
C LEU A 58 26.55 34.58 23.41
N ARG A 59 27.71 34.13 23.01
CA ARG A 59 28.67 34.80 22.12
C ARG A 59 29.27 33.77 21.17
N HIS A 60 29.37 34.11 19.88
CA HIS A 60 29.99 33.24 18.90
C HIS A 60 30.67 34.05 17.78
N GLY A 61 31.64 33.45 17.15
CA GLY A 61 32.50 33.97 16.08
C GLY A 61 33.84 33.22 16.12
N PRO A 62 34.75 33.45 15.12
CA PRO A 62 34.81 34.60 14.22
C PRO A 62 33.99 34.46 12.94
N TYR A 63 33.49 35.56 12.41
CA TYR A 63 32.87 35.67 11.08
C TYR A 63 33.67 36.67 10.22
N THR A 64 33.70 36.43 8.91
CA THR A 64 34.47 37.29 7.97
C THR A 64 33.76 38.59 7.72
N THR A 65 32.42 38.57 7.54
CA THR A 65 31.61 39.77 7.30
C THR A 65 30.65 40.06 8.45
N GLN A 66 30.21 41.31 8.54
CA GLN A 66 29.15 41.71 9.48
C GLN A 66 27.82 41.01 9.11
N ALA A 67 27.52 40.93 7.82
CA ALA A 67 26.30 40.33 7.30
C ALA A 67 26.15 38.89 7.73
N ASP A 68 27.24 38.09 7.73
CA ASP A 68 27.22 36.69 8.20
C ASP A 68 26.86 36.62 9.69
N ALA A 69 27.46 37.48 10.50
CA ALA A 69 27.17 37.52 11.94
C ALA A 69 25.73 37.98 12.22
N ASP A 70 25.23 38.98 11.48
CA ASP A 70 23.86 39.51 11.59
C ASP A 70 22.85 38.42 11.15
N THR A 71 23.11 37.70 10.06
CA THR A 71 22.26 36.58 9.58
C THR A 71 22.02 35.53 10.66
N VAL A 72 23.07 35.12 11.37
CA VAL A 72 22.94 34.15 12.47
C VAL A 72 22.19 34.78 13.65
N LEU A 73 22.46 36.01 14.00
CA LEU A 73 21.80 36.72 15.08
C LEU A 73 20.29 36.91 14.80
N ASP A 74 19.92 37.23 13.57
CA ASP A 74 18.50 37.34 13.16
C ASP A 74 17.79 35.97 13.18
N ARG A 75 18.49 34.90 12.81
CA ARG A 75 17.94 33.54 12.95
C ARG A 75 17.68 33.16 14.41
N ILE A 76 18.58 33.54 15.32
CA ILE A 76 18.38 33.37 16.77
C ILE A 76 17.16 34.17 17.25
N ARG A 77 17.02 35.44 16.82
CA ARG A 77 15.87 36.28 17.17
C ARG A 77 14.55 35.69 16.66
N ALA A 78 14.53 35.20 15.43
CA ALA A 78 13.36 34.55 14.85
C ALA A 78 12.99 33.28 15.62
N ALA A 79 13.97 32.47 16.06
CA ALA A 79 13.75 31.31 16.89
C ALA A 79 13.17 31.65 18.28
N LEU A 80 13.70 32.72 18.91
CA LEU A 80 13.24 33.22 20.22
C LEU A 80 11.86 33.89 20.19
N ALA A 81 11.37 34.25 19.01
CA ALA A 81 10.02 34.80 18.83
C ALA A 81 8.91 33.70 18.70
N VAL A 82 9.29 32.45 18.63
CA VAL A 82 8.34 31.34 18.44
C VAL A 82 7.54 30.97 19.71
N PRO A 83 8.16 30.82 20.91
CA PRO A 83 7.42 30.43 22.11
C PRO A 83 6.48 31.56 22.54
N ASP A 84 5.37 31.18 23.19
CA ASP A 84 4.48 32.12 23.87
C ASP A 84 5.27 32.81 25.01
N PRO A 85 5.36 34.15 25.03
CA PRO A 85 6.05 34.85 26.09
C PRO A 85 5.49 34.58 27.50
N THR A 86 4.24 34.16 27.59
CA THR A 86 3.56 33.85 28.85
C THR A 86 3.84 32.43 29.36
N ASP A 87 4.44 31.57 28.51
CA ASP A 87 4.85 30.22 28.87
C ASP A 87 6.37 30.15 29.14
N PRO A 88 6.79 30.18 30.45
CA PRO A 88 8.20 30.11 30.82
C PRO A 88 8.88 28.81 30.38
N HIS A 89 8.13 27.67 30.34
CA HIS A 89 8.69 26.37 29.99
C HIS A 89 9.12 26.35 28.51
N SER A 90 8.25 26.75 27.59
CA SER A 90 8.56 26.79 26.15
C SER A 90 9.67 27.83 25.86
N THR A 91 9.69 28.92 26.61
CA THR A 91 10.72 29.97 26.46
C THR A 91 12.10 29.47 26.89
N ILE A 92 12.22 28.81 28.05
CA ILE A 92 13.46 28.19 28.55
C ILE A 92 13.96 27.11 27.63
N LYS A 93 13.06 26.19 27.20
CA LYS A 93 13.36 25.09 26.28
C LYS A 93 13.89 25.61 24.93
N THR A 94 13.32 26.69 24.40
CA THR A 94 13.85 27.34 23.19
C THR A 94 15.28 27.86 23.41
N GLY A 95 15.53 28.43 24.57
CA GLY A 95 16.88 28.84 24.98
C GLY A 95 17.86 27.66 25.01
N ASP A 96 17.44 26.51 25.55
CA ASP A 96 18.25 25.30 25.61
C ASP A 96 18.61 24.77 24.22
N LEU A 97 17.66 24.76 23.29
CA LEU A 97 17.87 24.34 21.90
C LEU A 97 18.91 25.24 21.19
N ILE A 98 18.82 26.54 21.39
CA ILE A 98 19.75 27.49 20.78
C ILE A 98 21.15 27.36 21.40
N GLU A 99 21.25 27.20 22.72
CA GLU A 99 22.53 27.05 23.42
C GLU A 99 23.23 25.74 22.99
N ALA A 100 22.46 24.62 22.89
CA ALA A 100 22.98 23.34 22.45
C ALA A 100 23.53 23.41 21.01
N ALA A 101 22.80 24.05 20.09
CA ALA A 101 23.23 24.20 18.70
C ALA A 101 24.51 25.04 18.59
N VAL A 102 24.59 26.14 19.33
CA VAL A 102 25.79 27.02 19.34
C VAL A 102 26.98 26.29 19.93
N LYS A 103 26.83 25.54 21.02
CA LYS A 103 27.92 24.75 21.63
C LYS A 103 28.38 23.60 20.74
N ALA A 104 27.48 22.95 20.02
CA ALA A 104 27.79 21.87 19.08
C ALA A 104 28.35 22.36 17.74
N GLY A 105 28.39 23.68 17.49
CA GLY A 105 28.78 24.25 16.20
C GLY A 105 27.82 23.89 15.05
N THR A 106 26.58 23.49 15.36
CA THR A 106 25.54 23.19 14.38
C THR A 106 24.72 24.46 14.04
N PRO A 107 24.05 24.52 12.87
CA PRO A 107 23.18 25.63 12.55
C PRO A 107 22.09 25.84 13.60
N VAL A 108 21.90 27.09 14.03
CA VAL A 108 20.79 27.43 14.94
C VAL A 108 19.46 27.02 14.36
N PRO A 109 18.55 26.39 15.15
CA PRO A 109 17.27 25.93 14.66
C PRO A 109 16.42 27.09 14.11
N ASN A 110 15.74 26.85 13.00
CA ASN A 110 14.80 27.82 12.44
C ASN A 110 13.45 27.79 13.23
N PRO A 111 12.57 28.78 13.00
CA PRO A 111 11.28 28.86 13.73
C PRO A 111 10.45 27.60 13.66
N ASP A 112 10.42 26.88 12.52
CA ASP A 112 9.63 25.66 12.36
C ASP A 112 10.23 24.47 13.14
N GLN A 113 11.55 24.41 13.23
CA GLN A 113 12.25 23.42 14.07
C GLN A 113 11.98 23.66 15.56
N VAL A 114 11.93 24.93 15.98
CA VAL A 114 11.57 25.30 17.36
C VAL A 114 10.12 24.93 17.66
N ARG A 115 9.17 25.27 16.77
CA ARG A 115 7.76 24.87 16.94
C ARG A 115 7.63 23.37 17.11
N ARG A 116 8.31 22.58 16.26
CA ARG A 116 8.30 21.12 16.37
C ARG A 116 8.85 20.61 17.70
N ALA A 117 9.98 21.13 18.13
CA ALA A 117 10.60 20.73 19.38
C ALA A 117 9.73 21.08 20.61
N LEU A 118 9.06 22.23 20.59
CA LEU A 118 8.13 22.61 21.66
C LEU A 118 6.89 21.71 21.76
N HIS A 119 6.34 21.31 20.59
CA HIS A 119 5.14 20.47 20.56
C HIS A 119 5.40 18.99 20.89
N LEU A 120 6.59 18.48 20.64
CA LEU A 120 6.90 17.06 20.76
C LEU A 120 7.77 16.71 21.97
N ASP A 121 8.27 17.70 22.66
CA ASP A 121 9.29 17.54 23.71
C ASP A 121 10.58 16.83 23.22
N ILE A 122 10.85 16.92 21.89
CA ILE A 122 11.98 16.28 21.20
C ILE A 122 12.94 17.34 20.68
N THR A 123 14.25 17.17 20.90
CA THR A 123 15.26 18.01 20.27
C THR A 123 15.34 17.71 18.76
N PRO A 124 15.64 18.68 17.87
CA PRO A 124 15.78 18.44 16.43
C PRO A 124 16.83 17.40 16.06
N THR A 125 17.77 17.12 16.96
CA THR A 125 18.82 16.09 16.80
C THR A 125 18.31 14.68 17.08
N GLU A 126 17.16 14.51 17.71
CA GLU A 126 16.58 13.23 18.13
C GLU A 126 15.51 12.71 17.17
N LEU A 127 15.32 13.36 16.00
CA LEU A 127 14.35 12.88 15.00
C LEU A 127 14.79 11.53 14.44
N PRO A 128 13.87 10.55 14.36
CA PRO A 128 14.21 9.20 13.96
C PRO A 128 14.65 9.10 12.51
N THR A 129 15.40 8.04 12.19
CA THR A 129 15.60 7.61 10.80
C THR A 129 14.29 7.08 10.22
N MET A 130 14.20 6.99 8.91
CA MET A 130 13.05 6.38 8.23
C MET A 130 12.86 4.93 8.64
N GLU A 131 13.94 4.17 8.87
CA GLU A 131 13.86 2.79 9.35
C GLU A 131 13.24 2.71 10.74
N ALA A 132 13.76 3.47 11.70
CA ALA A 132 13.22 3.52 13.06
C ALA A 132 11.74 3.95 13.04
N TYR A 133 11.43 5.02 12.32
CA TYR A 133 10.06 5.51 12.20
C TYR A 133 9.11 4.48 11.59
N LEU A 134 9.46 3.85 10.46
CA LEU A 134 8.60 2.89 9.77
C LEU A 134 8.38 1.61 10.61
N THR A 135 9.40 1.19 11.36
CA THR A 135 9.32 0.03 12.28
C THR A 135 8.34 0.33 13.42
N ASP A 136 8.47 1.47 14.09
CA ASP A 136 7.57 1.89 15.16
C ASP A 136 6.14 2.17 14.64
N TRP A 137 6.04 2.80 13.47
CA TRP A 137 4.76 3.04 12.82
C TRP A 137 4.02 1.73 12.52
N LEU A 138 4.72 0.70 12.06
CA LEU A 138 4.14 -0.62 11.79
C LEU A 138 3.70 -1.30 13.09
N ALA A 139 4.55 -1.31 14.11
CA ALA A 139 4.25 -1.90 15.43
C ALA A 139 3.04 -1.21 16.11
N GLY A 140 2.87 0.09 15.89
CA GLY A 140 1.75 0.86 16.40
C GLY A 140 0.39 0.61 15.71
N ARG A 141 0.31 -0.24 14.67
CA ARG A 141 -0.94 -0.55 13.93
C ARG A 141 -1.80 -1.56 14.70
N LYS A 142 -2.79 -1.10 15.47
CA LYS A 142 -3.65 -1.96 16.30
C LYS A 142 -4.96 -2.37 15.62
N ASN A 143 -5.50 -1.55 14.70
CA ASN A 143 -6.83 -1.76 14.11
C ASN A 143 -6.74 -1.94 12.60
N ILE A 144 -5.95 -2.94 12.15
CA ILE A 144 -5.86 -3.33 10.74
C ILE A 144 -5.89 -4.86 10.62
N LYS A 145 -6.48 -5.35 9.52
CA LYS A 145 -6.51 -6.80 9.25
C LYS A 145 -5.09 -7.35 9.04
N ALA A 146 -4.86 -8.58 9.53
CA ALA A 146 -3.57 -9.27 9.44
C ALA A 146 -2.97 -9.29 8.02
N GLY A 147 -3.80 -9.46 6.98
CA GLY A 147 -3.35 -9.40 5.59
C GLY A 147 -2.83 -8.02 5.16
N THR A 148 -3.40 -6.93 5.69
CA THR A 148 -2.92 -5.57 5.44
C THR A 148 -1.62 -5.30 6.18
N LEU A 149 -1.52 -5.76 7.44
CA LEU A 149 -0.29 -5.65 8.24
C LEU A 149 0.89 -6.32 7.52
N ARG A 150 0.69 -7.57 7.06
CA ARG A 150 1.71 -8.31 6.29
C ARG A 150 2.10 -7.60 5.00
N SER A 151 1.14 -6.98 4.29
CA SER A 151 1.45 -6.19 3.11
C SER A 151 2.33 -4.99 3.43
N TYR A 152 2.01 -4.26 4.51
CA TYR A 152 2.83 -3.14 4.98
C TYR A 152 4.23 -3.60 5.39
N GLU A 153 4.34 -4.68 6.16
CA GLU A 153 5.61 -5.31 6.54
C GLU A 153 6.46 -5.65 5.31
N GLY A 154 5.86 -6.32 4.33
CA GLY A 154 6.54 -6.66 3.08
C GLY A 154 7.01 -5.41 2.31
N HIS A 155 6.19 -4.37 2.19
CA HIS A 155 6.57 -3.13 1.53
C HIS A 155 7.69 -2.40 2.25
N ILE A 156 7.61 -2.31 3.57
CA ILE A 156 8.62 -1.65 4.41
C ILE A 156 9.95 -2.39 4.33
N ARG A 157 9.94 -3.68 4.59
CA ARG A 157 11.15 -4.52 4.66
C ARG A 157 11.85 -4.67 3.30
N LEU A 158 11.09 -4.87 2.21
CA LEU A 158 11.66 -5.21 0.91
C LEU A 158 11.98 -4.00 0.04
N TYR A 159 11.31 -2.86 0.28
CA TYR A 159 11.42 -1.71 -0.61
C TYR A 159 11.75 -0.41 0.11
N LEU A 160 11.09 -0.08 1.23
CA LEU A 160 11.25 1.23 1.85
C LEU A 160 12.54 1.33 2.68
N ILE A 161 12.79 0.39 3.58
CA ILE A 161 14.01 0.39 4.42
C ILE A 161 15.29 0.30 3.58
N PRO A 162 15.42 -0.62 2.58
CA PRO A 162 16.65 -0.73 1.82
C PRO A 162 17.06 0.54 1.05
N HIS A 163 16.10 1.38 0.69
CA HIS A 163 16.37 2.56 -0.10
C HIS A 163 16.27 3.88 0.68
N LEU A 164 15.45 3.94 1.72
CA LEU A 164 15.14 5.17 2.45
C LEU A 164 15.49 5.09 3.94
N GLY A 165 15.73 3.90 4.48
CA GLY A 165 15.84 3.64 5.92
C GLY A 165 16.94 4.45 6.62
N TYR A 166 18.06 4.68 5.95
CA TYR A 166 19.22 5.41 6.47
C TYR A 166 18.97 6.93 6.61
N LEU A 167 17.98 7.45 5.94
CA LEU A 167 17.68 8.89 5.96
C LEU A 167 16.97 9.27 7.26
N ARG A 168 17.38 10.36 7.87
CA ARG A 168 16.60 10.99 8.92
C ARG A 168 15.28 11.53 8.32
N ILE A 169 14.16 11.35 9.01
CA ILE A 169 12.81 11.58 8.44
C ILE A 169 12.64 13.02 7.92
N ASP A 170 13.19 14.03 8.60
CA ASP A 170 13.10 15.44 8.19
C ASP A 170 13.98 15.76 6.95
N ARG A 171 14.85 14.85 6.56
CA ARG A 171 15.72 14.97 5.38
C ARG A 171 15.17 14.27 4.15
N LEU A 172 14.08 13.53 4.29
CA LEU A 172 13.44 12.89 3.15
C LEU A 172 12.92 13.94 2.15
N ARG A 173 13.27 13.77 0.87
CA ARG A 173 12.88 14.65 -0.25
C ARG A 173 12.27 13.80 -1.36
N PRO A 174 11.45 14.38 -2.27
CA PRO A 174 10.90 13.65 -3.42
C PRO A 174 11.97 12.91 -4.23
N GLY A 175 13.11 13.53 -4.51
CA GLY A 175 14.20 12.90 -5.27
C GLY A 175 14.75 11.61 -4.66
N HIS A 176 14.69 11.42 -3.33
CA HIS A 176 15.07 10.13 -2.72
C HIS A 176 14.04 9.04 -3.03
N ILE A 177 12.76 9.41 -3.12
CA ILE A 177 11.67 8.47 -3.44
C ILE A 177 11.72 8.11 -4.93
N ASP A 178 11.99 9.07 -5.80
CA ASP A 178 12.19 8.82 -7.24
C ASP A 178 13.36 7.88 -7.47
N ALA A 179 14.52 8.14 -6.83
CA ALA A 179 15.69 7.26 -6.90
C ALA A 179 15.39 5.81 -6.43
N MET A 180 14.52 5.65 -5.42
CA MET A 180 14.07 4.32 -5.00
C MET A 180 13.28 3.62 -6.13
N TYR A 181 12.38 4.32 -6.82
CA TYR A 181 11.62 3.72 -7.92
C TYR A 181 12.49 3.42 -9.13
N ASP A 182 13.47 4.28 -9.43
CA ASP A 182 14.46 4.03 -10.49
C ASP A 182 15.29 2.78 -10.17
N ALA A 183 15.73 2.62 -8.94
CA ALA A 183 16.44 1.41 -8.51
C ALA A 183 15.60 0.14 -8.66
N ILE A 184 14.30 0.21 -8.35
CA ILE A 184 13.36 -0.89 -8.57
C ILE A 184 13.21 -1.19 -10.08
N ALA A 185 13.15 -0.17 -10.93
CA ALA A 185 13.05 -0.33 -12.38
C ALA A 185 14.33 -1.00 -12.97
N VAL A 186 15.51 -0.57 -12.53
CA VAL A 186 16.80 -1.17 -12.90
C VAL A 186 16.84 -2.65 -12.48
N ARG A 187 16.44 -2.95 -11.22
CA ARG A 187 16.35 -4.32 -10.74
C ARG A 187 15.39 -5.17 -11.58
N ASN A 188 14.23 -4.63 -11.96
CA ASN A 188 13.26 -5.33 -12.81
C ASN A 188 13.87 -5.68 -14.18
N THR A 189 14.59 -4.74 -14.81
CA THR A 189 15.29 -4.95 -16.08
C THR A 189 16.35 -6.04 -15.95
N THR A 190 17.13 -6.01 -14.88
CA THR A 190 18.13 -7.05 -14.58
C THR A 190 17.48 -8.43 -14.46
N ILE A 191 16.39 -8.55 -13.70
CA ILE A 191 15.65 -9.82 -13.55
C ILE A 191 15.11 -10.29 -14.92
N ALA A 192 14.56 -9.41 -15.73
CA ALA A 192 14.01 -9.75 -17.03
C ALA A 192 15.12 -10.26 -17.98
N THR A 193 16.26 -9.56 -18.03
CA THR A 193 17.43 -9.94 -18.83
C THR A 193 17.99 -11.30 -18.42
N LEU A 194 18.16 -11.53 -17.11
CA LEU A 194 18.68 -12.80 -16.61
C LEU A 194 17.71 -13.97 -16.88
N ARG A 195 16.40 -13.74 -16.80
CA ARG A 195 15.39 -14.74 -17.14
C ARG A 195 15.38 -15.10 -18.62
N ALA A 196 15.65 -14.13 -19.50
CA ALA A 196 15.74 -14.34 -20.94
C ALA A 196 17.05 -14.98 -21.38
N SER A 197 18.03 -15.10 -20.49
CA SER A 197 19.34 -15.69 -20.81
C SER A 197 19.21 -17.17 -21.19
N ARG A 198 20.01 -17.61 -22.16
CA ARG A 198 20.16 -19.04 -22.49
C ARG A 198 20.90 -19.83 -21.42
N ASP A 199 21.70 -19.17 -20.58
CA ASP A 199 22.48 -19.75 -19.50
C ASP A 199 21.59 -20.16 -18.31
N PRO A 200 21.52 -21.46 -17.96
CA PRO A 200 20.73 -21.94 -16.81
C PRO A 200 21.18 -21.34 -15.48
N ALA A 201 22.49 -21.09 -15.29
CA ALA A 201 23.03 -20.54 -14.06
C ALA A 201 22.54 -19.10 -13.84
N LYS A 202 22.48 -18.29 -14.90
CA LYS A 202 21.92 -16.93 -14.86
C LYS A 202 20.43 -16.93 -14.55
N ARG A 203 19.65 -17.86 -15.13
CA ARG A 203 18.22 -17.99 -14.81
C ARG A 203 17.99 -18.42 -13.37
N ALA A 204 18.83 -19.29 -12.84
CA ALA A 204 18.75 -19.77 -11.44
C ALA A 204 18.93 -18.64 -10.42
N GLN A 205 19.79 -17.65 -10.68
CA GLN A 205 20.03 -16.50 -9.81
C GLN A 205 18.75 -15.68 -9.53
N VAL A 206 17.79 -15.69 -10.45
CA VAL A 206 16.56 -14.88 -10.35
C VAL A 206 15.29 -15.72 -10.30
N LYS A 207 15.39 -17.04 -10.09
CA LYS A 207 14.26 -17.98 -10.08
C LYS A 207 13.16 -17.55 -9.09
N ASN A 208 13.54 -17.08 -7.90
CA ASN A 208 12.61 -16.70 -6.83
C ASN A 208 12.40 -15.19 -6.72
N GLN A 209 12.98 -14.39 -7.61
CA GLN A 209 12.81 -12.93 -7.58
C GLN A 209 11.58 -12.53 -8.40
N ARG A 210 10.77 -11.61 -7.89
CA ARG A 210 9.60 -11.11 -8.61
C ARG A 210 9.89 -9.75 -9.23
N ILE A 211 9.43 -9.57 -10.48
CA ILE A 211 9.36 -8.25 -11.12
C ILE A 211 8.24 -7.47 -10.45
N VAL A 212 8.54 -6.24 -10.07
CA VAL A 212 7.58 -5.31 -9.45
C VAL A 212 6.83 -4.59 -10.56
N GLY A 213 5.58 -5.00 -10.81
CA GLY A 213 4.73 -4.32 -11.79
C GLY A 213 4.15 -3.00 -11.27
N ASN A 214 3.64 -2.15 -12.20
CA ASN A 214 3.10 -0.82 -11.89
C ASN A 214 2.07 -0.85 -10.75
N ARG A 215 1.16 -1.82 -10.72
CA ARG A 215 0.18 -1.97 -9.64
C ARG A 215 0.84 -2.15 -8.27
N THR A 216 1.93 -2.92 -8.21
CA THR A 216 2.69 -3.13 -6.97
C THR A 216 3.39 -1.85 -6.54
N LEU A 217 3.97 -1.09 -7.49
CA LEU A 217 4.55 0.23 -7.19
C LEU A 217 3.51 1.15 -6.52
N HIS A 218 2.29 1.23 -7.06
CA HIS A 218 1.22 2.03 -6.47
C HIS A 218 0.83 1.58 -5.06
N VAL A 219 0.87 0.28 -4.75
CA VAL A 219 0.56 -0.22 -3.39
C VAL A 219 1.71 0.07 -2.42
N ILE A 220 2.97 -0.07 -2.85
CA ILE A 220 4.16 0.35 -2.07
C ILE A 220 4.07 1.85 -1.77
N HIS A 221 3.79 2.65 -2.79
CA HIS A 221 3.63 4.10 -2.65
C HIS A 221 2.51 4.49 -1.69
N ALA A 222 1.36 3.81 -1.76
CA ALA A 222 0.24 4.05 -0.85
C ALA A 222 0.63 3.77 0.62
N THR A 223 1.47 2.75 0.86
CA THR A 223 2.01 2.45 2.19
C THR A 223 2.92 3.58 2.68
N LEU A 224 3.88 4.01 1.87
CA LEU A 224 4.78 5.12 2.18
C LEU A 224 4.00 6.41 2.43
N ARG A 225 3.10 6.77 1.51
CA ARG A 225 2.25 7.96 1.61
C ARG A 225 1.43 7.97 2.90
N LYS A 226 0.87 6.82 3.30
CA LYS A 226 0.12 6.69 4.54
C LYS A 226 1.01 6.89 5.76
N ALA A 227 2.18 6.25 5.81
CA ALA A 227 3.13 6.42 6.90
C ALA A 227 3.58 7.88 7.03
N LEU A 228 3.94 8.53 5.92
CA LEU A 228 4.36 9.94 5.92
C LEU A 228 3.22 10.91 6.26
N ASN A 229 1.97 10.61 5.90
CA ASN A 229 0.82 11.38 6.38
C ASN A 229 0.65 11.28 7.91
N ASP A 230 0.89 10.09 8.49
CA ASP A 230 0.86 9.92 9.94
C ASP A 230 2.06 10.63 10.60
N ALA A 231 3.25 10.60 9.98
CA ALA A 231 4.43 11.38 10.43
C ALA A 231 4.15 12.89 10.47
N MET A 232 3.45 13.39 9.47
CA MET A 232 3.08 14.81 9.37
C MET A 232 1.98 15.17 10.39
N ARG A 233 0.89 14.38 10.44
CA ARG A 233 -0.31 14.77 11.20
C ARG A 233 -0.24 14.43 12.68
N ARG A 234 0.33 13.27 13.04
CA ARG A 234 0.38 12.77 14.41
C ARG A 234 1.66 13.16 15.13
N HIS A 235 2.79 13.05 14.44
CA HIS A 235 4.11 13.23 15.05
C HIS A 235 4.75 14.58 14.75
N ARG A 236 4.20 15.33 13.79
CA ARG A 236 4.76 16.62 13.38
C ARG A 236 6.25 16.56 12.96
N TYR A 237 6.72 15.39 12.51
CA TYR A 237 8.08 15.19 12.03
C TYR A 237 8.33 15.85 10.68
N LEU A 238 7.27 16.07 9.90
CA LEU A 238 7.29 16.66 8.56
C LEU A 238 6.25 17.77 8.46
N ASP A 239 6.55 18.82 7.72
CA ASP A 239 5.61 19.89 7.39
C ASP A 239 4.73 19.50 6.18
N THR A 240 5.33 18.80 5.21
CA THR A 240 4.66 18.32 4.00
C THR A 240 5.03 16.85 3.75
N ASN A 241 4.16 16.12 3.08
CA ASN A 241 4.44 14.75 2.69
C ASN A 241 5.11 14.71 1.31
N PRO A 242 6.42 14.40 1.22
CA PRO A 242 7.15 14.41 -0.06
C PRO A 242 6.65 13.34 -1.04
N ALA A 243 5.96 12.28 -0.56
CA ALA A 243 5.38 11.27 -1.45
C ALA A 243 4.18 11.80 -2.26
N LEU A 244 3.61 12.96 -1.94
CA LEU A 244 2.53 13.55 -2.74
C LEU A 244 3.01 14.13 -4.08
N MET A 245 4.31 14.37 -4.22
CA MET A 245 4.93 14.98 -5.39
C MET A 245 5.46 13.97 -6.41
N ILE A 246 5.23 12.67 -6.15
CA ILE A 246 5.78 11.59 -6.97
C ILE A 246 4.78 11.17 -8.03
N GLU A 247 5.23 11.07 -9.26
CA GLU A 247 4.49 10.51 -10.38
C GLU A 247 4.88 9.04 -10.60
N LEU A 248 3.90 8.17 -10.68
CA LEU A 248 4.10 6.74 -10.94
C LEU A 248 3.55 6.35 -12.31
N PRO A 249 4.16 5.36 -12.97
CA PRO A 249 3.64 4.81 -14.20
C PRO A 249 2.18 4.35 -14.04
N THR A 250 1.34 4.61 -15.05
CA THR A 250 -0.07 4.25 -15.00
C THR A 250 -0.26 2.75 -14.77
N ALA A 251 -1.08 2.40 -13.78
CA ALA A 251 -1.47 1.03 -13.46
C ALA A 251 -2.90 0.77 -13.94
N ARG A 252 -3.08 0.38 -15.19
CA ARG A 252 -4.39 -0.02 -15.69
C ARG A 252 -4.67 -1.47 -15.28
N PRO A 253 -5.80 -1.75 -14.59
CA PRO A 253 -6.19 -3.14 -14.34
C PRO A 253 -6.47 -3.83 -15.68
N PRO A 254 -6.03 -5.09 -15.87
CA PRO A 254 -6.34 -5.83 -17.08
C PRO A 254 -7.86 -6.03 -17.18
N LYS A 255 -8.40 -5.84 -18.36
CA LYS A 255 -9.81 -6.15 -18.65
C LYS A 255 -9.98 -7.67 -18.78
N PRO A 256 -11.07 -8.24 -18.23
CA PRO A 256 -11.43 -9.62 -18.48
C PRO A 256 -11.61 -9.86 -19.99
N THR A 257 -11.13 -11.00 -20.47
CA THR A 257 -11.17 -11.36 -21.89
C THR A 257 -11.68 -12.79 -22.02
N ILE A 258 -12.67 -13.03 -22.88
CA ILE A 258 -13.25 -14.37 -23.10
C ILE A 258 -12.33 -15.22 -23.98
N TRP A 259 -12.23 -16.50 -23.70
CA TRP A 259 -11.62 -17.49 -24.54
C TRP A 259 -12.50 -17.77 -25.76
N THR A 260 -12.08 -17.30 -26.95
CA THR A 260 -12.65 -17.68 -28.25
C THR A 260 -11.76 -18.74 -28.92
N ASP A 261 -12.27 -19.46 -29.90
CA ASP A 261 -11.49 -20.47 -30.66
C ASP A 261 -10.24 -19.87 -31.27
N GLN A 262 -10.31 -18.65 -31.79
CA GLN A 262 -9.15 -17.96 -32.34
C GLN A 262 -8.08 -17.70 -31.26
N ARG A 263 -8.49 -17.26 -30.04
CA ARG A 263 -7.57 -17.02 -28.95
C ARG A 263 -6.96 -18.29 -28.41
N ILE A 264 -7.73 -19.38 -28.41
CA ILE A 264 -7.24 -20.73 -28.02
C ILE A 264 -6.19 -21.20 -29.02
N ARG A 265 -6.41 -21.04 -30.34
CA ARG A 265 -5.40 -21.37 -31.36
C ARG A 265 -4.11 -20.57 -31.13
N THR A 266 -4.20 -19.23 -31.01
CA THR A 266 -3.05 -18.38 -30.74
C THR A 266 -2.31 -18.75 -29.44
N TRP A 267 -3.05 -19.09 -28.39
CA TRP A 267 -2.43 -19.54 -27.14
C TRP A 267 -1.69 -20.88 -27.30
N ARG A 268 -2.26 -21.84 -28.02
CA ARG A 268 -1.59 -23.13 -28.32
C ARG A 268 -0.29 -22.94 -29.07
N ASP A 269 -0.24 -21.98 -30.01
CA ASP A 269 0.93 -21.67 -30.79
C ASP A 269 2.01 -20.90 -30.01
N THR A 270 1.59 -19.99 -29.15
CA THR A 270 2.50 -19.07 -28.43
C THR A 270 2.81 -19.45 -26.98
N GLY A 271 2.01 -20.32 -26.40
CA GLY A 271 2.04 -20.66 -24.95
C GLY A 271 1.63 -19.50 -24.03
N LYS A 272 1.17 -18.37 -24.56
CA LYS A 272 0.86 -17.16 -23.78
C LYS A 272 -0.63 -16.82 -23.85
N PRO A 273 -1.33 -16.72 -22.68
CA PRO A 273 -2.70 -16.22 -22.64
C PRO A 273 -2.77 -14.78 -23.16
N PRO A 274 -3.83 -14.41 -23.91
CA PRO A 274 -4.00 -13.05 -24.46
C PRO A 274 -4.12 -11.94 -23.41
N SER A 275 -4.65 -12.26 -22.24
CA SER A 275 -4.79 -11.35 -21.11
C SER A 275 -4.45 -12.05 -19.78
N PRO A 276 -3.97 -11.34 -18.77
CA PRO A 276 -3.82 -11.88 -17.41
C PRO A 276 -5.13 -12.27 -16.74
N VAL A 277 -6.27 -11.81 -17.27
CA VAL A 277 -7.62 -12.16 -16.79
C VAL A 277 -8.40 -12.75 -17.96
N MET A 278 -8.55 -14.07 -17.92
CA MET A 278 -9.27 -14.81 -18.94
C MET A 278 -10.54 -15.41 -18.37
N ILE A 279 -11.61 -15.46 -19.15
CA ILE A 279 -12.92 -16.00 -18.79
C ILE A 279 -13.26 -17.13 -19.76
N TRP A 280 -13.79 -18.23 -19.23
CA TRP A 280 -14.37 -19.31 -20.03
C TRP A 280 -15.70 -18.89 -20.64
N THR A 281 -16.01 -19.45 -21.79
CA THR A 281 -17.38 -19.42 -22.34
C THR A 281 -18.32 -20.29 -21.48
N PRO A 282 -19.64 -20.16 -21.63
CA PRO A 282 -20.61 -21.09 -20.99
C PRO A 282 -20.28 -22.56 -21.29
N GLU A 283 -19.91 -22.88 -22.52
CA GLU A 283 -19.57 -24.25 -22.97
C GLU A 283 -18.30 -24.78 -22.28
N HIS A 284 -17.26 -23.96 -22.15
CA HIS A 284 -16.07 -24.34 -21.41
C HIS A 284 -16.38 -24.57 -19.94
N THR A 285 -17.24 -23.74 -19.37
CA THR A 285 -17.65 -23.83 -17.97
C THR A 285 -18.46 -25.10 -17.73
N GLY A 286 -19.42 -25.41 -18.62
CA GLY A 286 -20.17 -26.67 -18.59
C GLY A 286 -19.25 -27.89 -18.65
N ARG A 287 -18.37 -27.94 -19.65
CA ARG A 287 -17.38 -29.02 -19.79
C ARG A 287 -16.50 -29.22 -18.55
N PHE A 288 -16.12 -28.17 -17.86
CA PHE A 288 -15.38 -28.27 -16.60
C PHE A 288 -16.24 -28.92 -15.50
N LEU A 289 -17.48 -28.47 -15.36
CA LEU A 289 -18.39 -29.00 -14.35
C LEU A 289 -18.74 -30.47 -14.63
N ASP A 290 -19.03 -30.82 -15.90
CA ASP A 290 -19.30 -32.19 -16.31
C ASP A 290 -18.10 -33.09 -16.02
N HIS A 291 -16.89 -32.68 -16.44
CA HIS A 291 -15.67 -33.45 -16.19
C HIS A 291 -15.44 -33.69 -14.69
N THR A 292 -15.64 -32.68 -13.84
CA THR A 292 -15.44 -32.83 -12.39
C THR A 292 -16.54 -33.65 -11.72
N HIS A 293 -17.77 -33.58 -12.23
CA HIS A 293 -18.89 -34.42 -11.79
C HIS A 293 -18.65 -35.88 -12.13
N ASP A 294 -18.34 -36.19 -13.41
CA ASP A 294 -18.15 -37.54 -13.92
C ASP A 294 -16.94 -38.25 -13.31
N ALA A 295 -15.90 -37.47 -12.99
CA ALA A 295 -14.76 -37.96 -12.22
C ALA A 295 -15.08 -38.24 -10.75
N GLY A 296 -16.28 -37.92 -10.28
CA GLY A 296 -16.66 -38.04 -8.87
C GLY A 296 -15.82 -37.14 -7.96
N ASP A 297 -15.29 -36.00 -8.50
CA ASP A 297 -14.35 -35.16 -7.76
C ASP A 297 -14.96 -34.63 -6.47
N ARG A 298 -14.17 -34.67 -5.42
CA ARG A 298 -14.62 -34.32 -4.08
C ARG A 298 -14.96 -32.80 -3.96
N LEU A 299 -14.30 -31.95 -4.73
CA LEU A 299 -14.48 -30.51 -4.72
C LEU A 299 -15.45 -30.03 -5.82
N TYR A 300 -16.11 -30.94 -6.56
CA TYR A 300 -17.10 -30.55 -7.57
C TYR A 300 -18.11 -29.53 -7.04
N ALA A 301 -18.72 -29.81 -5.89
CA ALA A 301 -19.71 -28.93 -5.29
C ALA A 301 -19.15 -27.54 -4.92
N LEU A 302 -17.86 -27.43 -4.57
CA LEU A 302 -17.19 -26.17 -4.31
C LEU A 302 -17.03 -25.35 -5.61
N TYR A 303 -16.57 -26.00 -6.68
CA TYR A 303 -16.38 -25.32 -7.97
C TYR A 303 -17.73 -24.94 -8.59
N HIS A 304 -18.73 -25.81 -8.49
CA HIS A 304 -20.11 -25.53 -8.90
C HIS A 304 -20.63 -24.28 -8.17
N LEU A 305 -20.55 -24.25 -6.84
CA LEU A 305 -21.01 -23.13 -6.04
C LEU A 305 -20.32 -21.82 -6.44
N ILE A 306 -18.99 -21.81 -6.60
CA ILE A 306 -18.24 -20.62 -7.04
C ILE A 306 -18.71 -20.16 -8.42
N THR A 307 -18.93 -21.08 -9.35
CA THR A 307 -19.34 -20.81 -10.72
C THR A 307 -20.67 -20.08 -10.79
N PHE A 308 -21.68 -20.52 -10.03
CA PHE A 308 -23.02 -19.94 -10.10
C PHE A 308 -23.25 -18.78 -9.13
N THR A 309 -22.56 -18.71 -7.99
CA THR A 309 -22.72 -17.64 -7.00
C THR A 309 -21.66 -16.54 -7.11
N GLY A 310 -20.53 -16.81 -7.72
CA GLY A 310 -19.39 -15.91 -7.78
C GLY A 310 -18.71 -15.68 -6.42
N LEU A 311 -18.81 -16.60 -5.47
CA LEU A 311 -18.10 -16.52 -4.19
C LEU A 311 -16.58 -16.39 -4.39
N ARG A 312 -15.94 -15.63 -3.52
CA ARG A 312 -14.47 -15.64 -3.48
C ARG A 312 -13.98 -16.98 -2.92
N ARG A 313 -12.83 -17.48 -3.39
CA ARG A 313 -12.24 -18.73 -2.90
C ARG A 313 -12.24 -18.84 -1.37
N GLY A 314 -11.77 -17.80 -0.68
CA GLY A 314 -11.74 -17.79 0.79
C GLY A 314 -13.12 -17.83 1.43
N GLU A 315 -14.14 -17.23 0.83
CA GLU A 315 -15.53 -17.27 1.27
C GLU A 315 -16.11 -18.69 1.10
N ALA A 316 -15.88 -19.30 -0.06
CA ALA A 316 -16.32 -20.69 -0.30
C ALA A 316 -15.64 -21.68 0.66
N CYS A 317 -14.32 -21.58 0.86
CA CYS A 317 -13.59 -22.44 1.80
C CYS A 317 -13.95 -22.19 3.28
N GLY A 318 -14.45 -21.00 3.62
CA GLY A 318 -14.85 -20.62 4.97
C GLY A 318 -16.36 -20.76 5.24
N LEU A 319 -17.14 -21.29 4.30
CA LEU A 319 -18.58 -21.42 4.41
C LEU A 319 -18.95 -22.53 5.41
N HIS A 320 -19.85 -22.23 6.35
CA HIS A 320 -20.37 -23.22 7.32
C HIS A 320 -21.75 -23.70 6.92
N TRP A 321 -22.12 -24.90 7.37
CA TRP A 321 -23.48 -25.43 7.14
C TRP A 321 -24.56 -24.56 7.76
N ASP A 322 -24.28 -23.90 8.87
CA ASP A 322 -25.20 -22.98 9.55
C ASP A 322 -25.42 -21.65 8.75
N ASP A 323 -24.61 -21.42 7.73
CA ASP A 323 -24.74 -20.27 6.82
C ASP A 323 -25.63 -20.59 5.60
N LEU A 324 -26.10 -21.84 5.47
CA LEU A 324 -26.90 -22.36 4.36
C LEU A 324 -28.31 -22.70 4.80
N ASP A 325 -29.29 -22.06 4.19
CA ASP A 325 -30.69 -22.51 4.22
C ASP A 325 -31.01 -23.14 2.86
N LEU A 326 -30.92 -24.49 2.80
CA LEU A 326 -31.16 -25.23 1.57
C LEU A 326 -32.66 -25.36 1.23
N ASP A 327 -33.54 -25.09 2.16
CA ASP A 327 -34.98 -25.10 1.93
C ASP A 327 -35.48 -23.77 1.43
N ALA A 328 -34.96 -22.66 1.98
CA ALA A 328 -35.13 -21.32 1.44
C ALA A 328 -34.24 -21.00 0.22
N ALA A 329 -33.37 -21.94 -0.19
CA ALA A 329 -32.43 -21.80 -1.28
C ALA A 329 -31.56 -20.52 -1.16
N THR A 330 -30.96 -20.31 0.02
CA THR A 330 -30.12 -19.12 0.28
C THR A 330 -28.85 -19.50 1.03
N LEU A 331 -27.81 -18.68 0.87
CA LEU A 331 -26.60 -18.71 1.68
C LEU A 331 -26.23 -17.31 2.17
N THR A 332 -25.61 -17.23 3.34
CA THR A 332 -25.09 -16.00 3.92
C THR A 332 -23.57 -16.11 4.08
N VAL A 333 -22.81 -15.12 3.62
CA VAL A 333 -21.35 -15.14 3.73
C VAL A 333 -20.94 -14.41 5.00
N ARG A 334 -20.74 -15.14 6.08
CA ARG A 334 -20.29 -14.60 7.38
C ARG A 334 -18.79 -14.73 7.59
N TRP A 335 -18.16 -15.71 6.92
CA TRP A 335 -16.78 -16.09 7.17
C TRP A 335 -15.98 -16.19 5.87
N GLN A 336 -14.69 -16.05 6.00
CA GLN A 336 -13.74 -16.38 4.94
C GLN A 336 -12.53 -17.10 5.52
N LEU A 337 -12.01 -18.06 4.82
CA LEU A 337 -10.73 -18.68 5.11
C LEU A 337 -9.61 -17.83 4.52
N VAL A 338 -8.76 -17.27 5.36
CA VAL A 338 -7.59 -16.49 4.96
C VAL A 338 -6.32 -17.31 5.11
N GLN A 339 -5.38 -17.10 4.21
CA GLN A 339 -4.09 -17.78 4.18
C GLN A 339 -2.98 -16.85 4.66
N HIS A 340 -2.18 -17.30 5.60
CA HIS A 340 -1.02 -16.62 6.16
C HIS A 340 0.23 -17.48 6.02
N GLY A 341 0.84 -17.52 4.82
CA GLY A 341 1.86 -18.52 4.48
C GLY A 341 1.23 -19.89 4.40
N TRP A 342 1.67 -20.86 5.21
CA TRP A 342 1.08 -22.19 5.35
C TRP A 342 -0.03 -22.25 6.41
N ALA A 343 -0.15 -21.26 7.26
CA ALA A 343 -1.22 -21.18 8.25
C ALA A 343 -2.51 -20.65 7.62
N THR A 344 -3.66 -21.19 8.05
CA THR A 344 -4.98 -20.71 7.68
C THR A 344 -5.74 -20.24 8.91
N ALA A 345 -6.55 -19.19 8.75
CA ALA A 345 -7.42 -18.68 9.81
C ALA A 345 -8.80 -18.34 9.24
N ILE A 346 -9.82 -18.47 10.06
CA ILE A 346 -11.15 -17.95 9.78
C ILE A 346 -11.14 -16.46 10.16
N ASP A 347 -11.61 -15.60 9.26
CA ASP A 347 -11.76 -14.15 9.46
C ASP A 347 -13.13 -13.71 8.93
N THR A 348 -13.60 -12.56 9.36
CA THR A 348 -14.81 -11.94 8.79
C THR A 348 -14.51 -11.31 7.43
N PRO A 349 -15.48 -11.18 6.53
CA PRO A 349 -15.34 -10.42 5.29
C PRO A 349 -14.90 -8.97 5.54
N LYS A 350 -14.42 -8.28 4.48
CA LYS A 350 -13.85 -6.92 4.61
C LYS A 350 -14.85 -5.82 4.92
N THR A 351 -16.13 -6.04 4.62
CA THR A 351 -17.20 -5.02 4.76
C THR A 351 -18.44 -5.66 5.35
N THR A 352 -19.20 -4.92 6.13
CA THR A 352 -20.53 -5.29 6.67
C THR A 352 -21.54 -5.61 5.57
N ASP A 353 -21.42 -5.00 4.39
CA ASP A 353 -22.24 -5.34 3.20
C ASP A 353 -22.01 -6.77 2.66
N SER A 354 -21.04 -7.48 3.22
CA SER A 354 -20.72 -8.86 2.82
C SER A 354 -21.64 -9.92 3.47
N GLU A 355 -22.46 -9.55 4.44
CA GLU A 355 -23.44 -10.45 5.09
C GLU A 355 -24.74 -10.61 4.29
N ALA A 356 -24.80 -10.11 3.06
CA ALA A 356 -25.97 -10.25 2.22
C ALA A 356 -26.24 -11.73 1.85
N ALA A 357 -27.49 -12.11 1.95
CA ALA A 357 -27.97 -13.41 1.48
C ALA A 357 -27.81 -13.52 -0.05
N VAL A 358 -27.28 -14.64 -0.52
CA VAL A 358 -27.15 -14.98 -1.94
C VAL A 358 -28.14 -16.09 -2.26
N ALA A 359 -29.03 -15.86 -3.22
CA ALA A 359 -29.97 -16.86 -3.69
C ALA A 359 -29.24 -17.98 -4.47
N LEU A 360 -29.65 -19.21 -4.25
CA LEU A 360 -29.17 -20.41 -4.91
C LEU A 360 -30.22 -20.87 -5.94
N ASP A 361 -29.76 -21.36 -7.07
CA ASP A 361 -30.61 -22.06 -8.03
C ASP A 361 -30.88 -23.51 -7.56
N THR A 362 -31.88 -24.15 -8.16
CA THR A 362 -32.34 -25.48 -7.80
C THR A 362 -31.23 -26.54 -7.93
N GLU A 363 -30.43 -26.45 -8.99
CA GLU A 363 -29.32 -27.37 -9.24
C GLU A 363 -28.23 -27.24 -8.18
N THR A 364 -27.86 -26.01 -7.86
CA THR A 364 -26.88 -25.72 -6.78
C THR A 364 -27.36 -26.28 -5.44
N VAL A 365 -28.63 -26.19 -5.12
CA VAL A 365 -29.21 -26.78 -3.91
C VAL A 365 -29.10 -28.30 -3.94
N ALA A 366 -29.43 -28.93 -5.08
CA ALA A 366 -29.30 -30.39 -5.24
C ALA A 366 -27.86 -30.88 -5.07
N VAL A 367 -26.90 -30.17 -5.69
CA VAL A 367 -25.47 -30.46 -5.57
C VAL A 367 -24.98 -30.32 -4.13
N LEU A 368 -25.43 -29.31 -3.40
CA LEU A 368 -25.05 -29.10 -1.99
C LEU A 368 -25.67 -30.17 -1.08
N ARG A 369 -26.90 -30.60 -1.33
CA ARG A 369 -27.53 -31.73 -0.61
C ARG A 369 -26.77 -33.03 -0.84
N ALA A 370 -26.40 -33.34 -2.08
CA ALA A 370 -25.58 -34.52 -2.42
C ALA A 370 -24.21 -34.45 -1.74
N HIS A 371 -23.57 -33.25 -1.73
CA HIS A 371 -22.32 -33.04 -1.03
C HIS A 371 -22.44 -33.27 0.49
N ARG A 372 -23.52 -32.79 1.12
CA ARG A 372 -23.79 -33.00 2.54
C ARG A 372 -23.90 -34.49 2.86
N ALA A 373 -24.62 -35.25 2.02
CA ALA A 373 -24.76 -36.71 2.17
C ALA A 373 -23.40 -37.44 2.03
N ARG A 374 -22.55 -36.99 1.08
CA ARG A 374 -21.18 -37.51 0.95
C ARG A 374 -20.33 -37.17 2.19
N GLN A 375 -20.33 -35.95 2.67
CA GLN A 375 -19.56 -35.54 3.84
C GLN A 375 -20.02 -36.31 5.11
N HIS A 376 -21.30 -36.63 5.23
CA HIS A 376 -21.79 -37.47 6.33
C HIS A 376 -21.21 -38.88 6.26
N ARG A 377 -21.11 -39.48 5.06
CA ARG A 377 -20.46 -40.80 4.89
C ARG A 377 -18.96 -40.74 5.22
N GLU A 378 -18.26 -39.71 4.78
CA GLU A 378 -16.86 -39.51 5.12
C GLU A 378 -16.66 -39.36 6.64
N ARG A 379 -17.55 -38.62 7.31
CA ARG A 379 -17.52 -38.47 8.78
C ARG A 379 -17.70 -39.81 9.50
N LEU A 380 -18.64 -40.66 9.05
CA LEU A 380 -18.84 -41.96 9.61
C LEU A 380 -17.62 -42.85 9.40
N ALA A 381 -17.04 -42.83 8.21
CA ALA A 381 -15.85 -43.60 7.89
C ALA A 381 -14.61 -43.14 8.69
N ALA A 382 -14.44 -41.84 8.91
CA ALA A 382 -13.32 -41.30 9.68
C ALA A 382 -13.46 -41.52 11.20
N GLY A 383 -14.67 -41.70 11.71
CA GLY A 383 -14.94 -41.97 13.12
C GLY A 383 -14.31 -40.91 14.05
N VAL A 384 -13.45 -41.39 14.94
CA VAL A 384 -12.76 -40.53 15.93
C VAL A 384 -11.73 -39.57 15.30
N ALA A 385 -11.28 -39.84 14.08
CA ALA A 385 -10.33 -38.96 13.36
C ALA A 385 -11.03 -37.75 12.72
N TRP A 386 -12.36 -37.70 12.77
CA TRP A 386 -13.10 -36.58 12.19
C TRP A 386 -12.97 -35.29 13.01
N THR A 387 -12.46 -34.25 12.39
CA THR A 387 -12.42 -32.90 12.98
C THR A 387 -13.74 -32.16 12.74
N ARG A 388 -14.44 -31.78 13.80
CA ARG A 388 -15.73 -31.05 13.74
C ARG A 388 -15.50 -29.57 13.52
N THR A 389 -15.41 -29.13 12.27
CA THR A 389 -15.24 -27.70 11.93
C THR A 389 -16.55 -26.99 11.60
N GLY A 390 -17.62 -27.70 11.29
CA GLY A 390 -18.90 -27.13 10.81
C GLY A 390 -18.83 -26.64 9.35
N LEU A 391 -17.66 -26.71 8.70
CA LEU A 391 -17.46 -26.23 7.34
C LEU A 391 -18.16 -27.11 6.30
N VAL A 392 -18.66 -26.47 5.24
CA VAL A 392 -19.24 -27.16 4.09
C VAL A 392 -18.15 -27.95 3.33
N PHE A 393 -17.02 -27.34 3.08
CA PHE A 393 -15.91 -27.93 2.32
C PHE A 393 -14.70 -28.20 3.22
N THR A 394 -14.37 -29.48 3.38
CA THR A 394 -13.33 -29.96 4.29
C THR A 394 -12.40 -30.97 3.60
N THR A 395 -11.35 -31.39 4.26
CA THR A 395 -10.61 -32.62 3.91
C THR A 395 -11.47 -33.87 4.19
N PRO A 396 -11.09 -35.09 3.74
CA PRO A 396 -11.80 -36.33 4.10
C PRO A 396 -11.87 -36.58 5.60
N THR A 397 -11.04 -35.93 6.40
CA THR A 397 -11.01 -36.01 7.87
C THR A 397 -11.71 -34.85 8.56
N GLY A 398 -12.42 -33.97 7.81
CA GLY A 398 -13.17 -32.85 8.38
C GLY A 398 -12.35 -31.59 8.64
N GLU A 399 -11.06 -31.56 8.32
CA GLU A 399 -10.18 -30.41 8.51
C GLU A 399 -10.42 -29.32 7.44
N ARG A 400 -9.89 -28.14 7.69
CA ARG A 400 -9.94 -27.01 6.75
C ARG A 400 -9.17 -27.32 5.48
N LEU A 401 -9.74 -26.98 4.32
CA LEU A 401 -9.00 -26.99 3.05
C LEU A 401 -7.97 -25.87 3.03
N HIS A 402 -6.76 -26.17 2.60
CA HIS A 402 -5.80 -25.09 2.34
C HIS A 402 -6.16 -24.40 1.01
N PRO A 403 -6.35 -23.07 0.97
CA PRO A 403 -6.80 -22.38 -0.23
C PRO A 403 -5.86 -22.51 -1.44
N ALA A 404 -4.55 -22.72 -1.24
CA ALA A 404 -3.64 -22.98 -2.34
C ALA A 404 -3.94 -24.35 -3.00
N ASP A 405 -4.15 -25.39 -2.19
CA ASP A 405 -4.44 -26.74 -2.70
C ASP A 405 -5.72 -26.75 -3.54
N VAL A 406 -6.75 -26.02 -3.11
CA VAL A 406 -7.99 -25.83 -3.90
C VAL A 406 -7.70 -25.20 -5.26
N THR A 407 -6.76 -24.22 -5.32
CA THR A 407 -6.39 -23.57 -6.57
C THR A 407 -5.58 -24.51 -7.47
N ASP A 408 -4.62 -25.24 -6.90
CA ASP A 408 -3.76 -26.15 -7.65
C ASP A 408 -4.58 -27.32 -8.20
N HIS A 409 -5.51 -27.84 -7.41
CA HIS A 409 -6.45 -28.87 -7.82
C HIS A 409 -7.39 -28.39 -8.95
N PHE A 410 -7.91 -27.17 -8.86
CA PHE A 410 -8.67 -26.55 -9.96
C PHE A 410 -7.89 -26.52 -11.27
N HIS A 411 -6.63 -26.10 -11.22
CA HIS A 411 -5.78 -26.04 -12.43
C HIS A 411 -5.51 -27.45 -13.00
N HIS A 412 -5.32 -28.42 -12.11
CA HIS A 412 -5.15 -29.82 -12.50
C HIS A 412 -6.38 -30.34 -13.26
N LEU A 413 -7.58 -30.20 -12.68
CA LEU A 413 -8.85 -30.61 -13.30
C LEU A 413 -9.13 -29.89 -14.63
N ALA A 414 -8.89 -28.57 -14.69
CA ALA A 414 -9.07 -27.80 -15.92
C ALA A 414 -8.13 -28.28 -17.04
N THR A 415 -6.90 -28.66 -16.69
CA THR A 415 -5.94 -29.24 -17.63
C THR A 415 -6.38 -30.64 -18.09
N GLN A 416 -6.86 -31.48 -17.19
CA GLN A 416 -7.41 -32.81 -17.56
C GLN A 416 -8.63 -32.70 -18.49
N ALA A 417 -9.50 -31.70 -18.26
CA ALA A 417 -10.64 -31.42 -19.13
C ALA A 417 -10.24 -30.83 -20.50
N GLY A 418 -8.93 -30.60 -20.76
CA GLY A 418 -8.43 -30.01 -22.00
C GLY A 418 -8.86 -28.56 -22.21
N LEU A 419 -9.10 -27.82 -21.12
CA LEU A 419 -9.58 -26.44 -21.16
C LEU A 419 -8.44 -25.42 -21.17
N PRO A 420 -8.64 -24.27 -21.81
CA PRO A 420 -7.66 -23.19 -21.78
C PRO A 420 -7.54 -22.62 -20.37
N PRO A 421 -6.34 -22.14 -19.94
CA PRO A 421 -6.09 -21.77 -18.57
C PRO A 421 -6.84 -20.52 -18.13
N ILE A 422 -7.45 -20.57 -16.97
CA ILE A 422 -7.97 -19.43 -16.20
C ILE A 422 -7.52 -19.55 -14.74
N ARG A 423 -7.58 -18.49 -13.98
CA ARG A 423 -7.40 -18.57 -12.52
C ARG A 423 -8.71 -18.99 -11.86
N LEU A 424 -8.66 -19.68 -10.74
CA LEU A 424 -9.87 -20.01 -9.98
C LEU A 424 -10.75 -18.78 -9.67
N HIS A 425 -10.13 -17.62 -9.41
CA HIS A 425 -10.86 -16.36 -9.20
C HIS A 425 -11.64 -15.90 -10.45
N ASP A 426 -11.21 -16.32 -11.63
CA ASP A 426 -11.86 -15.92 -12.89
C ASP A 426 -13.20 -16.65 -13.10
N LEU A 427 -13.52 -17.73 -12.37
CA LEU A 427 -14.88 -18.27 -12.28
C LEU A 427 -15.86 -17.22 -11.75
N ARG A 428 -15.45 -16.40 -10.79
CA ARG A 428 -16.26 -15.26 -10.32
C ARG A 428 -16.48 -14.21 -11.41
N HIS A 429 -15.47 -13.95 -12.23
CA HIS A 429 -15.62 -13.10 -13.41
C HIS A 429 -16.58 -13.74 -14.42
N GLY A 430 -16.47 -15.08 -14.62
CA GLY A 430 -17.40 -15.86 -15.42
C GLY A 430 -18.84 -15.75 -14.92
N ALA A 431 -19.08 -15.90 -13.61
CA ALA A 431 -20.42 -15.74 -13.02
C ALA A 431 -21.06 -14.39 -13.33
N ALA A 432 -20.29 -13.29 -13.27
CA ALA A 432 -20.77 -11.97 -13.65
C ALA A 432 -21.09 -11.88 -15.14
N THR A 433 -20.22 -12.41 -16.00
CA THR A 433 -20.36 -12.38 -17.46
C THR A 433 -21.58 -13.22 -17.91
N MET A 434 -21.74 -14.43 -17.36
CA MET A 434 -22.89 -15.29 -17.64
C MET A 434 -24.20 -14.67 -17.15
N GLY A 435 -24.21 -14.03 -15.97
CA GLY A 435 -25.36 -13.30 -15.47
C GLY A 435 -25.80 -12.16 -16.41
N LEU A 436 -24.84 -11.40 -16.96
CA LEU A 436 -25.11 -10.37 -17.96
C LEU A 436 -25.65 -10.97 -19.27
N ALA A 437 -25.06 -12.07 -19.73
CA ALA A 437 -25.52 -12.80 -20.92
C ALA A 437 -26.96 -13.30 -20.74
N ALA A 438 -27.35 -13.69 -19.53
CA ALA A 438 -28.70 -14.10 -19.18
C ALA A 438 -29.68 -12.91 -19.00
N GLY A 439 -29.24 -11.66 -19.29
CA GLY A 439 -30.10 -10.46 -19.17
C GLY A 439 -30.31 -9.96 -17.73
N VAL A 440 -29.58 -10.49 -16.76
CA VAL A 440 -29.70 -10.05 -15.36
C VAL A 440 -29.17 -8.61 -15.21
N GLN A 441 -29.96 -7.77 -14.57
CA GLN A 441 -29.59 -6.36 -14.37
C GLN A 441 -28.25 -6.23 -13.61
N MET A 442 -27.42 -5.30 -14.06
CA MET A 442 -26.09 -5.01 -13.50
C MET A 442 -26.09 -4.80 -11.98
N LYS A 443 -27.13 -4.15 -11.45
CA LYS A 443 -27.28 -3.92 -10.01
C LYS A 443 -27.46 -5.22 -9.24
N ILE A 444 -28.25 -6.16 -9.76
CA ILE A 444 -28.48 -7.47 -9.15
C ILE A 444 -27.18 -8.29 -9.15
N ILE A 445 -26.45 -8.28 -10.28
CA ILE A 445 -25.13 -8.95 -10.37
C ILE A 445 -24.15 -8.33 -9.39
N SER A 446 -24.07 -7.01 -9.29
CA SER A 446 -23.20 -6.32 -8.35
C SER A 446 -23.50 -6.70 -6.90
N ASN A 447 -24.77 -6.77 -6.52
CA ASN A 447 -25.22 -7.19 -5.20
C ASN A 447 -24.87 -8.67 -4.95
N ARG A 448 -25.18 -9.58 -5.90
CA ARG A 448 -24.84 -11.02 -5.81
C ARG A 448 -23.34 -11.25 -5.61
N LEU A 449 -22.51 -10.47 -6.31
CA LEU A 449 -21.06 -10.51 -6.17
C LEU A 449 -20.57 -9.74 -4.94
N ARG A 450 -21.42 -9.00 -4.25
CA ARG A 450 -21.03 -8.14 -3.11
C ARG A 450 -19.86 -7.20 -3.48
N HIS A 451 -20.02 -6.51 -4.62
CA HIS A 451 -19.11 -5.45 -5.01
C HIS A 451 -19.49 -4.16 -4.27
N SER A 452 -18.47 -3.42 -3.83
CA SER A 452 -18.66 -2.14 -3.12
C SER A 452 -19.36 -1.06 -3.97
N SER A 453 -19.45 -1.26 -5.30
CA SER A 453 -20.14 -0.33 -6.20
C SER A 453 -20.52 -1.02 -7.52
N PRO A 454 -21.74 -0.74 -8.05
CA PRO A 454 -22.16 -1.20 -9.38
C PRO A 454 -21.25 -0.68 -10.50
N HIS A 455 -20.64 0.50 -10.32
CA HIS A 455 -19.71 1.09 -11.27
C HIS A 455 -18.48 0.19 -11.51
N PHE A 456 -18.02 -0.51 -10.47
CA PHE A 456 -16.94 -1.49 -10.59
C PHE A 456 -17.35 -2.63 -11.55
N THR A 457 -18.58 -3.15 -11.40
CA THR A 457 -19.10 -4.22 -12.27
C THR A 457 -19.25 -3.73 -13.72
N ALA A 458 -19.79 -2.55 -13.94
CA ALA A 458 -19.95 -1.95 -15.26
C ALA A 458 -18.60 -1.75 -15.99
N LYS A 459 -17.62 -1.20 -15.29
CA LYS A 459 -16.28 -0.95 -15.84
C LYS A 459 -15.56 -2.23 -16.29
N PHE A 460 -15.78 -3.34 -15.60
CA PHE A 460 -15.09 -4.60 -15.89
C PHE A 460 -15.80 -5.45 -16.95
N TYR A 461 -17.13 -5.41 -17.04
CA TYR A 461 -17.89 -6.37 -17.82
C TYR A 461 -18.66 -5.76 -19.00
N GLY A 462 -18.76 -4.44 -19.09
CA GLY A 462 -19.53 -3.76 -20.15
C GLY A 462 -19.06 -4.05 -21.59
N ASP A 463 -17.78 -4.42 -21.78
CA ASP A 463 -17.20 -4.66 -23.10
C ASP A 463 -16.92 -6.15 -23.38
N VAL A 464 -17.42 -7.08 -22.54
CA VAL A 464 -16.91 -8.48 -22.55
C VAL A 464 -17.68 -9.39 -23.51
N LEU A 465 -18.93 -9.08 -23.85
CA LEU A 465 -19.79 -9.94 -24.68
C LEU A 465 -20.19 -9.24 -25.98
N PRO A 466 -19.52 -9.54 -27.11
CA PRO A 466 -19.91 -9.05 -28.44
C PRO A 466 -21.36 -9.42 -28.78
N GLU A 467 -21.82 -10.61 -28.37
CA GLU A 467 -23.20 -11.09 -28.62
C GLU A 467 -24.24 -10.19 -27.94
N LEU A 468 -23.99 -9.69 -26.72
CA LEU A 468 -24.87 -8.72 -26.05
C LEU A 468 -24.92 -7.38 -26.79
N SER A 469 -23.80 -6.97 -27.39
CA SER A 469 -23.72 -5.75 -28.19
C SER A 469 -24.55 -5.88 -29.47
N HIS A 470 -24.50 -7.04 -30.14
CA HIS A 470 -25.34 -7.33 -31.29
C HIS A 470 -26.82 -7.42 -30.91
N ALA A 471 -27.18 -8.15 -29.87
CA ALA A 471 -28.55 -8.24 -29.39
C ALA A 471 -29.13 -6.85 -28.99
N ALA A 472 -28.32 -6.01 -28.35
CA ALA A 472 -28.70 -4.65 -28.01
C ALA A 472 -28.86 -3.77 -29.25
N ALA A 473 -28.03 -3.94 -30.26
CA ALA A 473 -28.14 -3.23 -31.54
C ALA A 473 -29.45 -3.61 -32.28
N GLU A 474 -29.75 -4.92 -32.36
CA GLU A 474 -30.99 -5.42 -32.94
C GLU A 474 -32.23 -4.95 -32.16
N ALA A 475 -32.21 -5.07 -30.82
CA ALA A 475 -33.30 -4.58 -30.00
C ALA A 475 -33.51 -3.06 -30.17
N THR A 476 -32.43 -2.28 -30.29
CA THR A 476 -32.52 -0.84 -30.55
C THR A 476 -33.08 -0.57 -31.92
N ALA A 477 -32.69 -1.35 -32.95
CA ALA A 477 -33.21 -1.22 -34.31
C ALA A 477 -34.71 -1.51 -34.37
N LEU A 478 -35.23 -2.45 -33.59
CA LEU A 478 -36.63 -2.79 -33.48
C LEU A 478 -37.48 -1.67 -32.85
N VAL A 479 -36.91 -0.87 -31.94
CA VAL A 479 -37.62 0.25 -31.29
C VAL A 479 -37.80 1.45 -32.25
N VAL A 480 -36.94 1.56 -33.29
CA VAL A 480 -37.01 2.68 -34.24
C VAL A 480 -37.90 2.31 -35.41
N PRO A 481 -39.11 2.88 -35.53
CA PRO A 481 -40.00 2.59 -36.69
C PRO A 481 -39.37 3.13 -37.97
N ARG A 482 -38.83 2.24 -38.78
CA ARG A 482 -38.36 2.60 -40.15
C ARG A 482 -39.46 2.27 -41.15
N ARG A 483 -39.72 3.18 -42.07
CA ARG A 483 -40.42 2.87 -43.32
C ARG A 483 -39.41 2.13 -44.23
N CYS A 484 -39.03 0.93 -43.88
CA CYS A 484 -38.23 0.10 -44.78
C CYS A 484 -39.22 -0.53 -45.75
N GLY A 485 -39.23 -0.03 -46.96
CA GLY A 485 -40.01 -0.62 -48.02
C GLY A 485 -39.62 -2.07 -48.21
N THR A 486 -40.57 -2.93 -48.05
CA THR A 486 -40.64 -4.19 -48.77
C THR A 486 -40.58 -3.89 -50.24
N LYS A 487 -39.37 -3.85 -50.83
CA LYS A 487 -39.21 -4.11 -52.26
C LYS A 487 -39.14 -5.61 -52.36
N GLY A 488 -40.26 -6.17 -52.79
CA GLY A 488 -40.37 -7.55 -53.19
C GLY A 488 -39.46 -7.90 -54.35
N ALA A 489 -39.11 -9.13 -54.41
CA ALA A 489 -39.22 -10.05 -55.58
C ALA A 489 -38.91 -11.44 -55.03
#